data_58d5037759f8c2c22f03ace52c4c4b82
#
_entry.id   58d5037759f8c2c22f03ace52c4c4b82
#
_cell.length_a   1.000
_cell.length_b   1.000
_cell.length_c   1.000
_cell.angle_alpha   90.00
_cell.angle_beta   90.00
_cell.angle_gamma   90.00
#
_symmetry.space_group_name_H-M   'P 1'
#
loop_
_entity.id
_entity.type
_entity.pdbx_description
1 polymer ?
#
loop_
_entity_poly.entity_id
_entity_poly.type
_entity_poly.pdbx_seq_one_letter_code
_entity_poly.pdbx_strand_id
1 'polypeptide(L)'
;QRQMCIRDSLSAILIENISPLANLVRVPCKQTALLSDFEVKRDRIARETMNKNVTNLSGVPSWMLSVLTRVMELTGKTHLEEVWPNLEVFFHGGVAFTPYRKQYEQLITSPGMHYMETYNASEGFFGLQSDPSDPSMLLMLDYGVFYEFIPMDEFGAENPTVVPITGVKTGVNYAMVISTSCGLWRYIIGDT
;
A
#
# COMPACT_ATOMS: atom_id res chain seq x y z
N GLN A 1 20.05 12.54 -3.74
CA GLN A 1 18.99 11.54 -4.03
C GLN A 1 19.64 10.32 -4.64
N ARG A 2 19.82 9.24 -3.87
CA ARG A 2 20.18 7.94 -4.43
C ARG A 2 18.94 7.46 -5.21
N GLN A 3 19.05 7.35 -6.54
CA GLN A 3 18.12 6.55 -7.31
C GLN A 3 18.24 5.11 -6.77
N MET A 4 17.24 4.69 -5.99
CA MET A 4 17.12 3.28 -5.66
C MET A 4 16.95 2.53 -6.97
N CYS A 5 17.84 1.60 -7.25
CA CYS A 5 17.73 0.71 -8.39
C CYS A 5 16.38 -0.01 -8.25
N ILE A 6 15.56 -0.08 -9.30
CA ILE A 6 14.22 -0.69 -9.25
C ILE A 6 14.27 -2.13 -8.75
N ARG A 7 15.38 -2.83 -8.98
CA ARG A 7 15.61 -4.18 -8.45
C ARG A 7 15.73 -4.25 -6.93
N ASP A 8 16.04 -3.12 -6.28
CA ASP A 8 16.22 -3.04 -4.84
C ASP A 8 14.98 -2.43 -4.14
N SER A 9 13.89 -2.17 -4.87
CA SER A 9 12.64 -1.72 -4.28
C SER A 9 11.92 -2.89 -3.61
N LEU A 10 11.27 -2.65 -2.46
CA LEU A 10 10.45 -3.64 -1.77
C LEU A 10 9.45 -4.32 -2.72
N SER A 11 8.79 -3.55 -3.56
CA SER A 11 7.83 -4.07 -4.55
C SER A 11 8.47 -5.04 -5.54
N ALA A 12 9.69 -4.78 -5.98
CA ALA A 12 10.41 -5.69 -6.88
C ALA A 12 10.78 -6.99 -6.17
N ILE A 13 11.28 -6.91 -4.94
CA ILE A 13 11.61 -8.08 -4.12
C ILE A 13 10.37 -8.95 -3.89
N LEU A 14 9.24 -8.34 -3.55
CA LEU A 14 7.97 -9.04 -3.37
C LEU A 14 7.52 -9.73 -4.67
N ILE A 15 7.58 -9.03 -5.81
CA ILE A 15 7.20 -9.58 -7.11
C ILE A 15 8.14 -10.72 -7.54
N GLU A 16 9.42 -10.63 -7.21
CA GLU A 16 10.39 -11.68 -7.52
C GLU A 16 10.18 -12.96 -6.71
N ASN A 17 9.70 -12.83 -5.48
CA ASN A 17 9.54 -13.92 -4.51
C ASN A 17 8.09 -14.38 -4.32
N ILE A 18 7.14 -13.81 -5.05
CA ILE A 18 5.73 -14.21 -4.94
C ILE A 18 5.53 -15.66 -5.37
N SER A 19 4.60 -16.35 -4.69
CA SER A 19 4.25 -17.74 -5.02
C SER A 19 3.89 -17.89 -6.51
N PRO A 20 4.37 -18.95 -7.19
CA PRO A 20 3.97 -19.25 -8.56
C PRO A 20 2.45 -19.31 -8.77
N LEU A 21 1.70 -19.77 -7.76
CA LEU A 21 0.24 -19.81 -7.81
C LEU A 21 -0.39 -18.40 -7.90
N ALA A 22 0.18 -17.41 -7.22
CA ALA A 22 -0.30 -16.04 -7.31
C ALA A 22 -0.08 -15.43 -8.71
N ASN A 23 0.91 -15.90 -9.46
CA ASN A 23 1.14 -15.45 -10.83
C ASN A 23 0.05 -15.90 -11.82
N LEU A 24 -0.77 -16.90 -11.48
CA LEU A 24 -1.90 -17.34 -12.31
C LEU A 24 -3.07 -16.33 -12.31
N VAL A 25 -3.22 -15.60 -11.23
CA VAL A 25 -4.34 -14.66 -11.02
C VAL A 25 -3.91 -13.20 -11.01
N ARG A 26 -2.62 -12.94 -10.92
CA ARG A 26 -2.08 -11.58 -10.84
C ARG A 26 -1.86 -10.95 -12.22
N VAL A 27 -2.23 -9.69 -12.36
CA VAL A 27 -1.86 -8.81 -13.47
C VAL A 27 -1.24 -7.52 -12.91
N PRO A 28 -0.31 -6.87 -13.61
CA PRO A 28 0.32 -7.28 -14.87
C PRO A 28 1.28 -8.47 -14.69
N CYS A 29 1.80 -8.99 -15.80
CA CYS A 29 2.83 -10.03 -15.75
C CYS A 29 4.12 -9.53 -15.06
N LYS A 30 4.95 -10.47 -14.58
CA LYS A 30 6.19 -10.14 -13.83
C LYS A 30 7.11 -9.21 -14.63
N GLN A 31 7.27 -9.44 -15.93
CA GLN A 31 8.15 -8.62 -16.77
C GLN A 31 7.69 -7.16 -16.83
N THR A 32 6.40 -6.92 -17.01
CA THR A 32 5.82 -5.57 -17.01
C THR A 32 5.92 -4.91 -15.63
N ALA A 33 5.66 -5.66 -14.57
CA ALA A 33 5.73 -5.16 -13.20
C ALA A 33 7.15 -4.69 -12.80
N LEU A 34 8.21 -5.25 -13.40
CA LEU A 34 9.61 -4.93 -13.12
C LEU A 34 10.22 -3.93 -14.11
N LEU A 35 9.45 -3.33 -15.02
CA LEU A 35 9.95 -2.28 -15.90
C LEU A 35 10.42 -1.06 -15.09
N SER A 36 11.54 -0.47 -15.55
CA SER A 36 12.16 0.70 -14.92
C SER A 36 11.56 2.01 -15.39
N ASP A 37 11.23 2.11 -16.66
CA ASP A 37 10.62 3.30 -17.23
C ASP A 37 9.15 3.37 -16.82
N PHE A 38 8.78 4.45 -16.14
CA PHE A 38 7.43 4.63 -15.61
C PHE A 38 6.37 4.75 -16.70
N GLU A 39 6.65 5.52 -17.74
CA GLU A 39 5.68 5.76 -18.82
C GLU A 39 5.40 4.49 -19.61
N VAL A 40 6.46 3.75 -19.95
CA VAL A 40 6.37 2.45 -20.63
C VAL A 40 5.64 1.45 -19.73
N LYS A 41 5.97 1.42 -18.43
CA LYS A 41 5.33 0.53 -17.46
C LYS A 41 3.85 0.84 -17.32
N ARG A 42 3.48 2.10 -17.16
CA ARG A 42 2.08 2.57 -17.06
C ARG A 42 1.26 2.14 -18.28
N ASP A 43 1.77 2.41 -19.50
CA ASP A 43 1.06 2.07 -20.74
C ASP A 43 0.91 0.53 -20.88
N ARG A 44 1.95 -0.25 -20.56
CA ARG A 44 1.87 -1.70 -20.59
C ARG A 44 0.90 -2.27 -19.57
N ILE A 45 0.92 -1.78 -18.33
CA ILE A 45 -0.05 -2.20 -17.30
C ILE A 45 -1.46 -1.96 -17.79
N ALA A 46 -1.75 -0.76 -18.31
CA ALA A 46 -3.08 -0.42 -18.80
C ALA A 46 -3.53 -1.37 -19.92
N ARG A 47 -2.67 -1.63 -20.91
CA ARG A 47 -2.98 -2.55 -22.03
C ARG A 47 -3.15 -4.00 -21.60
N GLU A 48 -2.36 -4.48 -20.65
CA GLU A 48 -2.46 -5.86 -20.16
C GLU A 48 -3.72 -6.09 -19.31
N THR A 49 -4.22 -5.04 -18.64
CA THR A 49 -5.31 -5.17 -17.66
C THR A 49 -6.68 -4.79 -18.22
N MET A 50 -6.76 -3.90 -19.22
CA MET A 50 -8.04 -3.36 -19.72
C MET A 50 -9.02 -4.43 -20.21
N ASN A 51 -8.53 -5.62 -20.65
CA ASN A 51 -9.36 -6.73 -21.13
C ASN A 51 -9.41 -7.91 -20.13
N LYS A 52 -9.01 -7.67 -18.86
CA LYS A 52 -9.03 -8.69 -17.82
C LYS A 52 -10.16 -8.44 -16.82
N ASN A 53 -10.57 -9.50 -16.14
CA ASN A 53 -11.49 -9.36 -15.02
C ASN A 53 -10.72 -8.95 -13.77
N VAL A 54 -10.51 -7.63 -13.59
CA VAL A 54 -9.84 -7.09 -12.42
C VAL A 54 -10.87 -6.93 -11.30
N THR A 55 -10.61 -7.56 -10.15
CA THR A 55 -11.49 -7.53 -8.98
C THR A 55 -10.92 -6.69 -7.85
N ASN A 56 -9.59 -6.55 -7.81
CA ASN A 56 -8.93 -5.75 -6.80
C ASN A 56 -7.73 -5.00 -7.37
N LEU A 57 -7.42 -3.88 -6.74
CA LEU A 57 -6.24 -3.06 -7.00
C LEU A 57 -5.35 -3.05 -5.75
N SER A 58 -4.04 -2.93 -5.93
CA SER A 58 -3.11 -2.72 -4.83
C SER A 58 -1.98 -1.80 -5.26
N GLY A 59 -1.71 -0.76 -4.47
CA GLY A 59 -0.61 0.15 -4.75
C GLY A 59 -0.73 1.53 -4.12
N VAL A 60 0.25 2.36 -4.42
CA VAL A 60 0.28 3.75 -3.97
C VAL A 60 -0.77 4.57 -4.75
N PRO A 61 -1.63 5.36 -4.07
CA PRO A 61 -2.74 6.08 -4.70
C PRO A 61 -2.35 6.93 -5.92
N SER A 62 -1.30 7.74 -5.82
CA SER A 62 -0.86 8.62 -6.92
C SER A 62 -0.45 7.84 -8.18
N TRP A 63 0.25 6.72 -8.00
CA TRP A 63 0.73 5.87 -9.09
C TRP A 63 -0.41 5.08 -9.73
N MET A 64 -1.28 4.52 -8.90
CA MET A 64 -2.45 3.78 -9.37
C MET A 64 -3.38 4.70 -10.16
N LEU A 65 -3.65 5.92 -9.69
CA LEU A 65 -4.47 6.89 -10.41
C LEU A 65 -3.96 7.16 -11.83
N SER A 66 -2.63 7.28 -12.00
CA SER A 66 -2.03 7.44 -13.33
C SER A 66 -2.28 6.23 -14.25
N VAL A 67 -2.22 5.02 -13.71
CA VAL A 67 -2.56 3.80 -14.47
C VAL A 67 -4.04 3.77 -14.84
N LEU A 68 -4.93 4.06 -13.89
CA LEU A 68 -6.38 4.09 -14.12
C LEU A 68 -6.77 5.11 -15.19
N THR A 69 -6.21 6.32 -15.11
CA THR A 69 -6.40 7.34 -16.14
C THR A 69 -5.98 6.82 -17.52
N ARG A 70 -4.84 6.11 -17.60
CA ARG A 70 -4.38 5.52 -18.86
C ARG A 70 -5.32 4.43 -19.39
N VAL A 71 -5.90 3.63 -18.52
CA VAL A 71 -6.94 2.64 -18.89
C VAL A 71 -8.16 3.34 -19.49
N MET A 72 -8.62 4.44 -18.88
CA MET A 72 -9.75 5.21 -19.37
C MET A 72 -9.46 5.83 -20.76
N GLU A 73 -8.27 6.42 -20.94
CA GLU A 73 -7.83 6.95 -22.24
C GLU A 73 -7.82 5.88 -23.34
N LEU A 74 -7.31 4.68 -23.04
CA LEU A 74 -7.22 3.59 -24.01
C LEU A 74 -8.57 2.97 -24.37
N THR A 75 -9.49 2.94 -23.42
CA THR A 75 -10.80 2.33 -23.59
C THR A 75 -11.87 3.31 -24.06
N GLY A 76 -11.64 4.62 -23.91
CA GLY A 76 -12.64 5.65 -24.18
C GLY A 76 -13.86 5.62 -23.26
N LYS A 77 -13.76 4.91 -22.12
CA LYS A 77 -14.82 4.80 -21.13
C LYS A 77 -14.80 5.98 -20.17
N THR A 78 -15.89 6.19 -19.45
CA THR A 78 -16.02 7.29 -18.47
C THR A 78 -15.89 6.82 -17.04
N HIS A 79 -16.23 5.55 -16.76
CA HIS A 79 -16.14 4.96 -15.43
C HIS A 79 -15.46 3.59 -15.48
N LEU A 80 -14.72 3.24 -14.43
CA LEU A 80 -13.94 2.00 -14.37
C LEU A 80 -14.79 0.74 -14.31
N GLU A 81 -16.01 0.80 -13.77
CA GLU A 81 -16.96 -0.31 -13.78
C GLU A 81 -17.41 -0.71 -15.21
N GLU A 82 -17.27 0.17 -16.20
CA GLU A 82 -17.49 -0.18 -17.59
C GLU A 82 -16.33 -1.02 -18.18
N VAL A 83 -15.16 -0.95 -17.58
CA VAL A 83 -13.97 -1.72 -17.96
C VAL A 83 -13.84 -2.96 -17.09
N TRP A 84 -14.03 -2.79 -15.78
CA TRP A 84 -13.88 -3.85 -14.75
C TRP A 84 -15.15 -3.93 -13.88
N PRO A 85 -16.20 -4.59 -14.36
CA PRO A 85 -17.50 -4.63 -13.68
C PRO A 85 -17.47 -5.36 -12.32
N ASN A 86 -16.42 -6.14 -12.06
CA ASN A 86 -16.24 -6.88 -10.81
C ASN A 86 -15.17 -6.27 -9.91
N LEU A 87 -14.81 -4.99 -10.13
CA LEU A 87 -13.87 -4.30 -9.26
C LEU A 87 -14.55 -3.96 -7.92
N GLU A 88 -13.99 -4.48 -6.82
CA GLU A 88 -14.57 -4.42 -5.47
C GLU A 88 -13.72 -3.69 -4.46
N VAL A 89 -12.37 -3.77 -4.57
CA VAL A 89 -11.51 -3.25 -3.53
C VAL A 89 -10.19 -2.65 -4.06
N PHE A 90 -9.76 -1.55 -3.44
CA PHE A 90 -8.44 -0.99 -3.61
C PHE A 90 -7.69 -0.99 -2.28
N PHE A 91 -6.67 -1.83 -2.17
CA PHE A 91 -5.70 -1.80 -1.08
C PHE A 91 -4.64 -0.74 -1.36
N HIS A 92 -4.61 0.30 -0.55
CA HIS A 92 -3.70 1.43 -0.74
C HIS A 92 -2.82 1.67 0.49
N GLY A 93 -1.68 2.29 0.27
CA GLY A 93 -0.75 2.64 1.34
C GLY A 93 0.43 3.46 0.82
N GLY A 94 1.37 3.77 1.70
CA GLY A 94 2.58 4.53 1.37
C GLY A 94 2.40 6.04 1.32
N VAL A 95 1.17 6.55 1.12
CA VAL A 95 0.80 7.96 1.25
C VAL A 95 -0.66 8.07 1.71
N ALA A 96 -1.01 9.17 2.38
CA ALA A 96 -2.39 9.43 2.78
C ALA A 96 -3.35 9.39 1.58
N PHE A 97 -4.47 8.70 1.72
CA PHE A 97 -5.45 8.54 0.63
C PHE A 97 -6.37 9.75 0.46
N THR A 98 -6.63 10.49 1.53
CA THR A 98 -7.58 11.61 1.57
C THR A 98 -7.45 12.60 0.40
N PRO A 99 -6.24 13.04 -0.03
CA PRO A 99 -6.10 13.95 -1.17
C PRO A 99 -6.56 13.36 -2.52
N TYR A 100 -6.56 12.06 -2.65
CA TYR A 100 -6.87 11.33 -3.89
C TYR A 100 -8.31 10.83 -3.93
N ARG A 101 -8.99 10.70 -2.78
CA ARG A 101 -10.31 10.07 -2.64
C ARG A 101 -11.33 10.58 -3.65
N LYS A 102 -11.49 11.88 -3.79
CA LYS A 102 -12.45 12.48 -4.74
C LYS A 102 -12.20 12.07 -6.19
N GLN A 103 -10.94 11.94 -6.60
CA GLN A 103 -10.58 11.55 -7.95
C GLN A 103 -10.92 10.06 -8.20
N TYR A 104 -10.71 9.21 -7.21
CA TYR A 104 -11.12 7.81 -7.26
C TYR A 104 -12.65 7.67 -7.33
N GLU A 105 -13.38 8.39 -6.50
CA GLU A 105 -14.85 8.39 -6.48
C GLU A 105 -15.47 8.92 -7.78
N GLN A 106 -14.76 9.77 -8.52
CA GLN A 106 -15.16 10.21 -9.86
C GLN A 106 -14.91 9.13 -10.94
N LEU A 107 -13.86 8.34 -10.80
CA LEU A 107 -13.53 7.26 -11.74
C LEU A 107 -14.31 5.97 -11.46
N ILE A 108 -14.64 5.72 -10.19
CA ILE A 108 -15.32 4.51 -9.73
C ILE A 108 -16.58 4.93 -8.98
N THR A 109 -17.72 4.81 -9.64
CA THR A 109 -19.02 5.23 -9.08
C THR A 109 -19.79 4.06 -8.46
N SER A 110 -19.26 2.85 -8.54
CA SER A 110 -19.86 1.64 -7.95
C SER A 110 -20.00 1.78 -6.42
N PRO A 111 -21.20 1.61 -5.85
CA PRO A 111 -21.42 1.68 -4.40
C PRO A 111 -20.78 0.51 -3.64
N GLY A 112 -20.39 -0.55 -4.33
CA GLY A 112 -19.70 -1.72 -3.74
C GLY A 112 -18.19 -1.58 -3.68
N MET A 113 -17.62 -0.42 -4.07
CA MET A 113 -16.17 -0.21 -4.04
C MET A 113 -15.67 0.10 -2.63
N HIS A 114 -14.69 -0.67 -2.17
CA HIS A 114 -14.05 -0.49 -0.88
C HIS A 114 -12.62 0.05 -1.03
N TYR A 115 -12.26 0.99 -0.18
CA TYR A 115 -10.90 1.54 -0.08
C TYR A 115 -10.32 1.13 1.26
N MET A 116 -9.28 0.27 1.22
CA MET A 116 -8.71 -0.37 2.40
C MET A 116 -7.27 0.09 2.58
N GLU A 117 -6.97 0.67 3.73
CA GLU A 117 -5.64 1.19 4.00
C GLU A 117 -4.70 0.09 4.49
N THR A 118 -3.44 0.15 4.03
CA THR A 118 -2.35 -0.71 4.49
C THR A 118 -1.18 0.13 4.94
N TYR A 119 -0.55 -0.26 6.05
CA TYR A 119 0.68 0.35 6.51
C TYR A 119 1.84 -0.62 6.36
N ASN A 120 2.67 -0.34 5.37
CA ASN A 120 3.87 -1.10 5.07
C ASN A 120 5.03 -0.17 4.75
N ALA A 121 6.23 -0.56 5.16
CA ALA A 121 7.49 0.11 4.87
C ALA A 121 8.54 -0.91 4.44
N SER A 122 9.75 -0.47 4.15
CA SER A 122 10.88 -1.37 3.84
C SER A 122 11.22 -2.30 5.00
N GLU A 123 10.91 -1.87 6.22
CA GLU A 123 11.17 -2.53 7.48
C GLU A 123 10.15 -3.63 7.82
N GLY A 124 8.96 -3.57 7.24
CA GLY A 124 7.93 -4.57 7.51
C GLY A 124 6.53 -4.19 7.05
N PHE A 125 5.60 -5.11 7.29
CA PHE A 125 4.15 -4.89 7.12
C PHE A 125 3.52 -4.78 8.52
N PHE A 126 2.95 -3.63 8.84
CA PHE A 126 2.58 -3.27 10.20
C PHE A 126 1.09 -3.21 10.45
N GLY A 127 0.32 -2.80 9.46
CA GLY A 127 -1.11 -2.61 9.66
C GLY A 127 -1.94 -2.82 8.40
N LEU A 128 -3.17 -3.26 8.62
CA LEU A 128 -4.17 -3.46 7.58
C LEU A 128 -5.54 -3.04 8.12
N GLN A 129 -6.22 -2.17 7.41
CA GLN A 129 -7.64 -1.92 7.66
C GLN A 129 -8.41 -3.21 7.36
N SER A 130 -9.18 -3.71 8.33
CA SER A 130 -9.91 -4.98 8.24
C SER A 130 -11.42 -4.80 8.10
N ASP A 131 -11.93 -3.62 8.40
CA ASP A 131 -13.35 -3.27 8.29
C ASP A 131 -13.48 -1.99 7.43
N PRO A 132 -14.22 -2.05 6.30
CA PRO A 132 -14.44 -0.87 5.45
C PRO A 132 -15.14 0.30 6.16
N SER A 133 -15.89 0.02 7.23
CA SER A 133 -16.62 1.02 8.01
C SER A 133 -15.79 1.64 9.14
N ASP A 134 -14.67 1.03 9.51
CA ASP A 134 -13.75 1.50 10.55
C ASP A 134 -12.41 1.92 9.91
N PRO A 135 -11.99 3.19 10.00
CA PRO A 135 -10.71 3.65 9.46
C PRO A 135 -9.50 3.15 10.24
N SER A 136 -9.69 2.49 11.38
CA SER A 136 -8.58 1.94 12.15
C SER A 136 -7.93 0.75 11.45
N MET A 137 -6.63 0.57 11.68
CA MET A 137 -5.88 -0.56 11.16
C MET A 137 -5.61 -1.60 12.26
N LEU A 138 -5.77 -2.86 11.93
CA LEU A 138 -5.32 -3.97 12.76
C LEU A 138 -3.78 -4.02 12.72
N LEU A 139 -3.13 -3.91 13.88
CA LEU A 139 -1.69 -4.06 14.00
C LEU A 139 -1.28 -5.54 13.86
N MET A 140 -0.30 -5.83 13.00
CA MET A 140 0.18 -7.19 12.72
C MET A 140 1.14 -7.68 13.80
N LEU A 141 0.61 -8.28 14.88
CA LEU A 141 1.40 -8.70 16.05
C LEU A 141 2.18 -10.01 15.85
N ASP A 142 1.77 -10.84 14.91
CA ASP A 142 2.30 -12.18 14.65
C ASP A 142 3.26 -12.27 13.45
N TYR A 143 3.67 -11.12 12.91
CA TYR A 143 4.56 -11.04 11.74
C TYR A 143 6.06 -10.95 12.11
N GLY A 144 6.43 -11.36 13.32
CA GLY A 144 7.83 -11.39 13.78
C GLY A 144 8.40 -10.00 14.08
N VAL A 145 7.53 -9.04 14.36
CA VAL A 145 7.88 -7.67 14.77
C VAL A 145 7.49 -7.48 16.22
N PHE A 146 8.44 -7.04 17.04
CA PHE A 146 8.18 -6.60 18.40
C PHE A 146 8.00 -5.09 18.41
N TYR A 147 6.90 -4.61 18.99
CA TYR A 147 6.48 -3.22 18.98
C TYR A 147 6.66 -2.56 20.33
N GLU A 148 7.28 -1.38 20.32
CA GLU A 148 7.34 -0.42 21.42
C GLU A 148 6.86 0.95 20.90
N PHE A 149 6.49 1.85 21.78
CA PHE A 149 5.90 3.13 21.42
C PHE A 149 6.46 4.25 22.27
N ILE A 150 6.80 5.39 21.64
CA ILE A 150 7.24 6.63 22.31
C ILE A 150 6.11 7.65 22.14
N PRO A 151 5.56 8.21 23.23
CA PRO A 151 4.61 9.33 23.11
C PRO A 151 5.21 10.47 22.27
N MET A 152 4.42 11.05 21.36
CA MET A 152 4.92 12.06 20.43
C MET A 152 5.42 13.34 21.11
N ASP A 153 4.92 13.68 22.29
CA ASP A 153 5.39 14.80 23.10
C ASP A 153 6.78 14.57 23.72
N GLU A 154 7.23 13.32 23.80
CA GLU A 154 8.57 12.94 24.24
C GLU A 154 9.48 12.55 23.05
N PHE A 155 8.99 12.58 21.82
CA PHE A 155 9.77 12.20 20.63
C PHE A 155 10.96 13.16 20.45
N GLY A 156 12.17 12.58 20.38
CA GLY A 156 13.43 13.35 20.29
C GLY A 156 14.02 13.79 21.64
N ALA A 157 13.42 13.46 22.76
CA ALA A 157 14.03 13.62 24.07
C ALA A 157 15.23 12.69 24.21
N GLU A 158 16.20 13.06 25.05
CA GLU A 158 17.42 12.27 25.30
C GLU A 158 17.09 10.89 25.91
N ASN A 159 16.07 10.84 26.78
CA ASN A 159 15.60 9.61 27.44
C ASN A 159 14.07 9.55 27.42
N PRO A 160 13.45 9.26 26.25
CA PRO A 160 12.00 9.23 26.15
C PRO A 160 11.42 8.03 26.89
N THR A 161 10.21 8.17 27.39
CA THR A 161 9.42 7.05 27.90
C THR A 161 9.10 6.09 26.74
N VAL A 162 9.36 4.80 26.92
CA VAL A 162 9.02 3.78 25.95
C VAL A 162 8.00 2.83 26.57
N VAL A 163 6.86 2.69 25.94
CA VAL A 163 5.77 1.84 26.43
C VAL A 163 5.58 0.61 25.54
N PRO A 164 5.32 -0.56 26.10
CA PRO A 164 4.93 -1.74 25.34
C PRO A 164 3.51 -1.58 24.80
N ILE A 165 3.08 -2.47 23.91
CA ILE A 165 1.73 -2.44 23.32
C ILE A 165 0.62 -2.42 24.39
N THR A 166 0.83 -3.11 25.52
CA THR A 166 -0.13 -3.13 26.64
C THR A 166 -0.21 -1.81 27.41
N GLY A 167 0.75 -0.91 27.18
CA GLY A 167 0.82 0.40 27.84
C GLY A 167 0.26 1.54 27.00
N VAL A 168 -0.09 1.30 25.72
CA VAL A 168 -0.63 2.37 24.85
C VAL A 168 -2.03 2.76 25.27
N LYS A 169 -2.35 4.05 25.08
CA LYS A 169 -3.64 4.65 25.40
C LYS A 169 -4.29 5.19 24.16
N THR A 170 -5.60 5.01 24.03
CA THR A 170 -6.38 5.63 22.95
C THR A 170 -6.34 7.16 23.03
N GLY A 171 -6.32 7.82 21.87
CA GLY A 171 -6.28 9.27 21.80
C GLY A 171 -4.88 9.90 22.02
N VAL A 172 -3.84 9.09 22.17
CA VAL A 172 -2.45 9.53 22.25
C VAL A 172 -1.72 9.16 20.97
N ASN A 173 -0.98 10.09 20.39
CA ASN A 173 -0.10 9.80 19.25
C ASN A 173 1.23 9.25 19.72
N TYR A 174 1.72 8.26 19.02
CA TYR A 174 2.99 7.58 19.34
C TYR A 174 3.87 7.47 18.11
N ALA A 175 5.18 7.60 18.30
CA ALA A 175 6.17 7.11 17.37
C ALA A 175 6.37 5.61 17.59
N MET A 176 6.34 4.83 16.51
CA MET A 176 6.52 3.38 16.56
C MET A 176 8.00 3.01 16.56
N VAL A 177 8.38 2.13 17.47
CA VAL A 177 9.71 1.54 17.60
C VAL A 177 9.59 0.04 17.37
N ILE A 178 10.41 -0.51 16.50
CA ILE A 178 10.34 -1.93 16.15
C ILE A 178 11.64 -2.66 16.43
N SER A 179 11.51 -3.92 16.80
CA SER A 179 12.61 -4.89 16.77
C SER A 179 12.17 -6.08 15.93
N THR A 180 13.05 -6.55 15.03
CA THR A 180 12.72 -7.62 14.09
C THR A 180 13.77 -8.72 14.13
N SER A 181 13.39 -9.95 13.76
CA SER A 181 14.30 -11.07 13.59
C SER A 181 15.33 -10.86 12.47
N CYS A 182 15.09 -9.87 11.59
CA CYS A 182 16.01 -9.52 10.49
C CYS A 182 17.15 -8.57 10.90
N GLY A 183 17.27 -8.22 12.18
CA GLY A 183 18.40 -7.46 12.72
C GLY A 183 18.12 -5.99 13.01
N LEU A 184 16.90 -5.50 12.83
CA LEU A 184 16.52 -4.20 13.37
C LEU A 184 16.31 -4.34 14.88
N TRP A 185 16.95 -3.46 15.64
CA TRP A 185 16.87 -3.46 17.08
C TRP A 185 16.47 -2.08 17.58
N ARG A 186 15.28 -1.97 18.17
CA ARG A 186 14.68 -0.70 18.65
C ARG A 186 14.79 0.42 17.63
N TYR A 187 14.47 0.07 16.39
CA TYR A 187 14.51 1.00 15.26
C TYR A 187 13.24 1.88 15.28
N ILE A 188 13.45 3.18 15.25
CA ILE A 188 12.36 4.16 15.19
C ILE A 188 11.93 4.32 13.73
N ILE A 189 10.69 3.97 13.43
CA ILE A 189 10.11 4.27 12.13
C ILE A 189 9.72 5.75 12.15
N GLY A 190 10.27 6.53 11.24
CA GLY A 190 10.06 7.97 11.20
C GLY A 190 8.71 8.40 10.60
N ASP A 191 7.80 7.46 10.33
CA ASP A 191 6.46 7.72 9.84
C ASP A 191 5.55 8.12 11.00
N THR A 192 4.81 9.21 10.82
CA THR A 192 3.86 9.77 11.81
C THR A 192 2.51 10.05 11.14
#